data_9b077da420414743699eec3ad1edea1d
#
_entry.id   9b077da420414743699eec3ad1edea1d
#
_cell.length_a   1.000
_cell.length_b   1.000
_cell.length_c   1.000
_cell.angle_alpha   90.00
_cell.angle_beta   90.00
_cell.angle_gamma   90.00
#
_symmetry.space_group_name_H-M   'P 1'
#
loop_
_entity.id
_entity.type
_entity.pdbx_description
1 polymer ?
#
loop_
_entity_poly.entity_id
_entity_poly.type
_entity_poly.pdbx_seq_one_letter_code
_entity_poly.pdbx_strand_id
1 'polypeptide(L)'
;MSFYFDNAATTFPKPECVYSFMDSFYRKHGGNAGRGQYKLAAESSKIIFETRGFIQKILCSPNKDVIFAPSATVALNMVIQGLLADEKKKTVYISPFEHNSVTRVLHHFEKRGKICVRQLFVSPDFEYDIEKINAQFAEIPPDIVIVSHASNVIGLVSPVLEIFAAAKKYGALTVTDMAQTAGLVPLDVASDLVDFAVFAGHKTLYGPFGIGGFAKSRNVALEPVLFGGTGVDSANQEMPENIPGRYEMGSQNICAVAGLHAAAQWFLQNQDEIRAAEEKNHRRLLEILRQYDFVKIAGPADRFSEKTKCIGVVSTVFDGYAAEDIGNVFDEMEVAVRTGLQCSPLAHKFLGTFPAGTVRFSVGYFTGEEDFCALEKAMGYIEENR
;
A
#
# COMPACT_ATOMS: atom_id res chain seq x y z
N MET A 1 -0.34 19.04 -20.21
CA MET A 1 -0.03 18.20 -19.03
C MET A 1 -1.33 17.52 -18.66
N SER A 2 -1.33 16.21 -18.43
CA SER A 2 -2.55 15.52 -18.04
C SER A 2 -2.95 15.88 -16.61
N PHE A 3 -4.23 16.11 -16.37
CA PHE A 3 -4.81 16.31 -15.05
C PHE A 3 -4.88 14.95 -14.34
N TYR A 4 -4.41 14.87 -13.09
CA TYR A 4 -4.04 13.56 -12.53
C TYR A 4 -4.92 13.09 -11.38
N PHE A 5 -5.70 12.03 -11.63
CA PHE A 5 -6.59 11.36 -10.67
C PHE A 5 -6.27 9.87 -10.47
N ASP A 6 -5.01 9.42 -10.68
CA ASP A 6 -4.58 8.04 -10.41
C ASP A 6 -3.50 7.93 -9.31
N ASN A 7 -3.62 8.76 -8.24
CA ASN A 7 -2.68 8.79 -7.13
C ASN A 7 -2.60 7.44 -6.36
N ALA A 8 -3.64 6.62 -6.37
CA ALA A 8 -3.64 5.29 -5.76
C ALA A 8 -2.74 4.28 -6.52
N ALA A 9 -2.40 4.53 -7.79
CA ALA A 9 -1.38 3.76 -8.52
C ALA A 9 0.02 4.24 -8.14
N THR A 10 0.25 5.55 -8.19
CA THR A 10 1.44 6.24 -7.70
C THR A 10 1.10 7.72 -7.52
N THR A 11 1.60 8.38 -6.50
CA THR A 11 1.41 9.83 -6.39
C THR A 11 2.21 10.57 -7.48
N PHE A 12 1.58 11.55 -8.12
CA PHE A 12 2.21 12.41 -9.12
C PHE A 12 1.57 13.81 -9.11
N PRO A 13 2.39 14.90 -9.22
CA PRO A 13 3.86 14.90 -9.21
C PRO A 13 4.43 14.49 -7.84
N LYS A 14 5.76 14.31 -7.77
CA LYS A 14 6.48 14.21 -6.50
C LYS A 14 6.87 15.62 -6.04
N PRO A 15 7.13 15.83 -4.72
CA PRO A 15 7.75 17.06 -4.26
C PRO A 15 9.06 17.33 -5.00
N GLU A 16 9.33 18.57 -5.38
CA GLU A 16 10.53 18.93 -6.16
C GLU A 16 11.84 18.51 -5.47
N CYS A 17 11.85 18.54 -4.13
CA CYS A 17 13.01 18.09 -3.37
C CYS A 17 13.37 16.61 -3.62
N VAL A 18 12.40 15.77 -4.03
CA VAL A 18 12.66 14.37 -4.37
C VAL A 18 13.48 14.26 -5.64
N TYR A 19 13.07 14.98 -6.71
CA TYR A 19 13.78 14.98 -7.99
C TYR A 19 15.20 15.57 -7.86
N SER A 20 15.29 16.74 -7.29
CA SER A 20 16.55 17.48 -7.16
C SER A 20 17.53 16.78 -6.23
N PHE A 21 17.06 16.19 -5.13
CA PHE A 21 17.93 15.44 -4.21
C PHE A 21 18.42 14.12 -4.84
N MET A 22 17.55 13.36 -5.53
CA MET A 22 17.96 12.14 -6.25
C MET A 22 19.07 12.44 -7.25
N ASP A 23 18.90 13.44 -8.12
CA ASP A 23 19.89 13.78 -9.12
C ASP A 23 21.21 14.22 -8.49
N SER A 24 21.16 15.18 -7.55
CA SER A 24 22.35 15.73 -6.92
C SER A 24 23.12 14.69 -6.07
N PHE A 25 22.40 13.84 -5.34
CA PHE A 25 23.00 12.81 -4.52
C PHE A 25 23.66 11.74 -5.38
N TYR A 26 22.98 11.23 -6.41
CA TYR A 26 23.53 10.17 -7.25
C TYR A 26 24.77 10.61 -8.03
N ARG A 27 24.80 11.87 -8.51
CA ARG A 27 25.99 12.44 -9.15
C ARG A 27 27.19 12.53 -8.22
N LYS A 28 26.99 12.80 -6.92
CA LYS A 28 28.07 13.06 -5.97
C LYS A 28 28.46 11.83 -5.13
N HIS A 29 27.48 10.94 -4.84
CA HIS A 29 27.61 9.89 -3.84
C HIS A 29 27.12 8.52 -4.35
N GLY A 30 27.18 8.24 -5.65
CA GLY A 30 26.72 6.98 -6.26
C GLY A 30 27.58 5.75 -5.96
N GLY A 31 28.32 5.72 -4.82
CA GLY A 31 29.12 4.57 -4.40
C GLY A 31 28.26 3.45 -3.82
N ASN A 32 28.73 2.19 -3.95
CA ASN A 32 28.03 1.02 -3.41
C ASN A 32 28.10 1.00 -1.89
N ALA A 33 26.95 1.00 -1.22
CA ALA A 33 26.86 0.93 0.22
C ALA A 33 27.36 -0.42 0.78
N GLY A 34 28.05 -0.38 1.94
CA GLY A 34 28.42 -1.57 2.70
C GLY A 34 29.56 -2.41 2.14
N ARG A 35 30.12 -2.08 0.96
CA ARG A 35 31.13 -2.89 0.26
C ARG A 35 32.52 -2.24 0.15
N GLY A 36 32.73 -1.08 0.75
CA GLY A 36 34.01 -0.37 0.66
C GLY A 36 34.35 0.40 1.93
N GLN A 37 35.66 0.46 2.23
CA GLN A 37 36.19 1.24 3.35
C GLN A 37 36.57 2.67 2.91
N TYR A 38 35.82 3.24 1.98
CA TYR A 38 36.05 4.56 1.43
C TYR A 38 34.83 5.48 1.66
N LYS A 39 35.10 6.79 1.65
CA LYS A 39 34.14 7.81 2.04
C LYS A 39 32.80 7.72 1.29
N LEU A 40 32.81 7.48 -0.04
CA LEU A 40 31.57 7.37 -0.82
C LEU A 40 30.68 6.19 -0.38
N ALA A 41 31.28 5.06 -0.01
CA ALA A 41 30.50 3.92 0.51
C ALA A 41 29.89 4.22 1.89
N ALA A 42 30.61 4.95 2.74
CA ALA A 42 30.12 5.39 4.04
C ALA A 42 28.92 6.36 3.89
N GLU A 43 29.00 7.32 2.96
CA GLU A 43 27.90 8.27 2.66
C GLU A 43 26.64 7.53 2.17
N SER A 44 26.81 6.54 1.27
CA SER A 44 25.70 5.70 0.79
C SER A 44 25.08 4.87 1.91
N SER A 45 25.90 4.33 2.83
CA SER A 45 25.41 3.58 3.99
C SER A 45 24.66 4.49 4.97
N LYS A 46 25.16 5.71 5.16
CA LYS A 46 24.55 6.71 6.04
C LYS A 46 23.15 7.08 5.58
N ILE A 47 22.93 7.37 4.29
CA ILE A 47 21.61 7.75 3.79
C ILE A 47 20.61 6.60 3.91
N ILE A 48 21.03 5.35 3.70
CA ILE A 48 20.17 4.18 3.92
C ILE A 48 19.72 4.10 5.39
N PHE A 49 20.67 4.28 6.32
CA PHE A 49 20.38 4.26 7.76
C PHE A 49 19.42 5.39 8.17
N GLU A 50 19.69 6.62 7.75
CA GLU A 50 18.83 7.77 8.05
C GLU A 50 17.41 7.62 7.46
N THR A 51 17.32 7.13 6.22
CA THR A 51 16.03 6.86 5.56
C THR A 51 15.22 5.85 6.36
N ARG A 52 15.86 4.80 6.85
CA ARG A 52 15.22 3.78 7.70
C ARG A 52 14.65 4.41 8.98
N GLY A 53 15.40 5.32 9.61
CA GLY A 53 14.95 6.07 10.77
C GLY A 53 13.75 6.98 10.49
N PHE A 54 13.69 7.60 9.31
CA PHE A 54 12.51 8.38 8.90
C PHE A 54 11.27 7.48 8.68
N ILE A 55 11.45 6.34 8.02
CA ILE A 55 10.34 5.38 7.84
C ILE A 55 9.84 4.86 9.19
N GLN A 56 10.72 4.53 10.15
CA GLN A 56 10.30 4.16 11.50
C GLN A 56 9.45 5.26 12.18
N LYS A 57 9.82 6.53 12.01
CA LYS A 57 9.05 7.66 12.56
C LYS A 57 7.68 7.78 11.87
N ILE A 58 7.63 7.71 10.54
CA ILE A 58 6.38 7.83 9.77
C ILE A 58 5.40 6.70 10.12
N LEU A 59 5.91 5.48 10.30
CA LEU A 59 5.11 4.31 10.66
C LEU A 59 4.82 4.20 12.16
N CYS A 60 5.31 5.13 12.99
CA CYS A 60 5.22 5.04 14.45
C CYS A 60 5.72 3.68 14.97
N SER A 61 6.90 3.22 14.51
CA SER A 61 7.40 1.85 14.74
C SER A 61 8.81 1.80 15.35
N PRO A 62 9.12 2.48 16.48
CA PRO A 62 10.47 2.56 17.01
C PRO A 62 11.03 1.21 17.51
N ASN A 63 10.18 0.26 17.82
CA ASN A 63 10.50 -1.08 18.31
C ASN A 63 10.48 -2.16 17.21
N LYS A 64 10.29 -1.79 15.94
CA LYS A 64 10.30 -2.71 14.80
C LYS A 64 11.58 -2.54 13.98
N ASP A 65 11.97 -3.60 13.29
CA ASP A 65 13.02 -3.54 12.28
C ASP A 65 12.40 -3.19 10.93
N VAL A 66 12.90 -2.14 10.30
CA VAL A 66 12.46 -1.77 8.93
C VAL A 66 13.41 -2.41 7.92
N ILE A 67 12.86 -3.13 6.97
CA ILE A 67 13.55 -3.82 5.88
C ILE A 67 13.13 -3.19 4.56
N PHE A 68 14.07 -2.79 3.71
CA PHE A 68 13.80 -2.28 2.38
C PHE A 68 13.66 -3.41 1.37
N ALA A 69 12.78 -3.19 0.40
CA ALA A 69 12.56 -4.07 -0.74
C ALA A 69 12.30 -3.22 -2.00
N PRO A 70 12.48 -3.76 -3.21
CA PRO A 70 12.24 -3.00 -4.45
C PRO A 70 10.80 -2.47 -4.61
N SER A 71 9.83 -3.08 -3.95
CA SER A 71 8.42 -2.66 -3.97
C SER A 71 7.63 -3.30 -2.82
N ALA A 72 6.43 -2.80 -2.52
CA ALA A 72 5.50 -3.46 -1.59
C ALA A 72 5.14 -4.89 -2.05
N THR A 73 5.04 -5.14 -3.36
CA THR A 73 4.81 -6.49 -3.90
C THR A 73 5.92 -7.46 -3.52
N VAL A 74 7.19 -7.06 -3.65
CA VAL A 74 8.32 -7.90 -3.24
C VAL A 74 8.33 -8.06 -1.72
N ALA A 75 8.08 -6.99 -0.96
CA ALA A 75 7.97 -7.04 0.50
C ALA A 75 6.90 -8.04 0.98
N LEU A 76 5.69 -7.99 0.40
CA LEU A 76 4.60 -8.93 0.70
C LEU A 76 4.98 -10.38 0.33
N ASN A 77 5.65 -10.59 -0.81
CA ASN A 77 6.19 -11.92 -1.16
C ASN A 77 7.20 -12.41 -0.12
N MET A 78 8.14 -11.55 0.31
CA MET A 78 9.12 -11.92 1.34
C MET A 78 8.45 -12.30 2.65
N VAL A 79 7.49 -11.50 3.10
CA VAL A 79 6.75 -11.77 4.36
C VAL A 79 5.90 -13.03 4.23
N ILE A 80 5.01 -13.12 3.23
CA ILE A 80 4.07 -14.24 3.10
C ILE A 80 4.81 -15.56 2.88
N GLN A 81 5.78 -15.60 1.96
CA GLN A 81 6.54 -16.83 1.69
C GLN A 81 7.40 -17.24 2.88
N GLY A 82 8.03 -16.28 3.57
CA GLY A 82 8.83 -16.54 4.77
C GLY A 82 7.99 -17.09 5.94
N LEU A 83 6.73 -16.63 6.08
CA LEU A 83 5.77 -17.18 7.05
C LEU A 83 5.24 -18.56 6.67
N LEU A 84 5.30 -18.93 5.40
CA LEU A 84 4.82 -20.21 4.86
C LEU A 84 5.98 -21.18 4.53
N ALA A 85 7.19 -20.90 4.98
CA ALA A 85 8.36 -21.68 4.66
C ALA A 85 8.38 -23.07 5.34
N ASP A 86 7.70 -23.24 6.45
CA ASP A 86 7.57 -24.54 7.11
C ASP A 86 6.59 -25.48 6.39
N GLU A 87 6.62 -26.79 6.75
CA GLU A 87 5.79 -27.81 6.13
C GLU A 87 4.36 -27.92 6.73
N LYS A 88 4.02 -27.05 7.70
CA LYS A 88 2.72 -27.11 8.35
C LYS A 88 1.65 -26.48 7.47
N LYS A 89 0.51 -27.15 7.35
CA LYS A 89 -0.66 -26.57 6.68
C LYS A 89 -1.23 -25.46 7.58
N LYS A 90 -1.44 -24.25 6.99
CA LYS A 90 -1.88 -23.07 7.72
C LYS A 90 -3.24 -22.55 7.25
N THR A 91 -4.00 -22.01 8.17
CA THR A 91 -5.20 -21.23 7.88
C THR A 91 -4.84 -19.74 7.80
N VAL A 92 -5.11 -19.15 6.64
CA VAL A 92 -4.82 -17.73 6.38
C VAL A 92 -6.13 -16.99 6.18
N TYR A 93 -6.42 -16.00 7.04
CA TYR A 93 -7.54 -15.10 6.84
C TYR A 93 -7.09 -13.82 6.15
N ILE A 94 -7.89 -13.36 5.20
CA ILE A 94 -7.64 -12.12 4.44
C ILE A 94 -8.88 -11.25 4.40
N SER A 95 -8.72 -9.94 4.21
CA SER A 95 -9.86 -9.10 3.90
C SER A 95 -10.37 -9.35 2.46
N PRO A 96 -11.64 -9.07 2.15
CA PRO A 96 -12.12 -9.16 0.77
C PRO A 96 -11.49 -8.08 -0.15
N PHE A 97 -10.76 -7.11 0.40
CA PHE A 97 -10.20 -5.98 -0.33
C PHE A 97 -8.70 -6.10 -0.62
N GLU A 98 -8.14 -7.31 -0.49
CA GLU A 98 -6.70 -7.51 -0.71
C GLU A 98 -6.28 -7.32 -2.17
N HIS A 99 -5.10 -6.72 -2.32
CA HIS A 99 -4.45 -6.54 -3.62
C HIS A 99 -3.86 -7.87 -4.14
N ASN A 100 -3.66 -7.98 -5.46
CA ASN A 100 -3.05 -9.14 -6.12
C ASN A 100 -1.65 -9.54 -5.59
N SER A 101 -0.92 -8.61 -4.98
CA SER A 101 0.35 -8.90 -4.30
C SER A 101 0.20 -9.80 -3.08
N VAL A 102 -0.99 -9.89 -2.50
CA VAL A 102 -1.37 -10.83 -1.46
C VAL A 102 -2.04 -12.06 -2.07
N THR A 103 -3.14 -11.84 -2.81
CA THR A 103 -4.01 -12.94 -3.23
C THR A 103 -3.36 -13.92 -4.19
N ARG A 104 -2.48 -13.45 -5.11
CA ARG A 104 -1.76 -14.34 -6.04
C ARG A 104 -0.71 -15.20 -5.34
N VAL A 105 -0.03 -14.64 -4.34
CA VAL A 105 0.93 -15.42 -3.54
C VAL A 105 0.19 -16.51 -2.75
N LEU A 106 -0.90 -16.14 -2.07
CA LEU A 106 -1.70 -17.11 -1.32
C LEU A 106 -2.30 -18.18 -2.23
N HIS A 107 -2.85 -17.82 -3.39
CA HIS A 107 -3.39 -18.77 -4.36
C HIS A 107 -2.33 -19.80 -4.82
N HIS A 108 -1.07 -19.37 -5.01
CA HIS A 108 0.03 -20.27 -5.33
C HIS A 108 0.24 -21.36 -4.27
N PHE A 109 0.17 -21.01 -2.98
CA PHE A 109 0.34 -21.96 -1.88
C PHE A 109 -0.94 -22.79 -1.62
N GLU A 110 -2.12 -22.19 -1.77
CA GLU A 110 -3.41 -22.88 -1.62
C GLU A 110 -3.58 -23.98 -2.65
N LYS A 111 -3.28 -23.68 -3.94
CA LYS A 111 -3.29 -24.69 -5.02
C LYS A 111 -2.37 -25.87 -4.75
N ARG A 112 -1.36 -25.71 -3.91
CA ARG A 112 -0.44 -26.77 -3.49
C ARG A 112 -0.87 -27.49 -2.20
N GLY A 113 -2.03 -27.11 -1.64
CA GLY A 113 -2.55 -27.68 -0.40
C GLY A 113 -1.79 -27.26 0.87
N LYS A 114 -0.86 -26.29 0.77
CA LYS A 114 -0.07 -25.80 1.89
C LYS A 114 -0.87 -24.92 2.84
N ILE A 115 -1.89 -24.23 2.34
CA ILE A 115 -2.74 -23.32 3.13
C ILE A 115 -4.22 -23.51 2.78
N CYS A 116 -5.08 -23.00 3.66
CA CYS A 116 -6.49 -22.76 3.41
C CYS A 116 -6.75 -21.25 3.57
N VAL A 117 -7.22 -20.59 2.51
CA VAL A 117 -7.52 -19.16 2.54
C VAL A 117 -8.99 -18.94 2.89
N ARG A 118 -9.26 -18.05 3.85
CA ARG A 118 -10.59 -17.64 4.26
C ARG A 118 -10.74 -16.13 4.22
N GLN A 119 -11.91 -15.64 3.86
CA GLN A 119 -12.19 -14.21 3.92
C GLN A 119 -12.80 -13.83 5.27
N LEU A 120 -12.35 -12.72 5.81
CA LEU A 120 -12.95 -12.07 6.96
C LEU A 120 -14.37 -11.59 6.60
N PHE A 121 -15.27 -11.66 7.57
CA PHE A 121 -16.62 -11.17 7.40
C PHE A 121 -16.63 -9.64 7.33
N VAL A 122 -17.21 -9.14 6.25
CA VAL A 122 -17.57 -7.73 6.07
C VAL A 122 -19.04 -7.68 5.67
N SER A 123 -19.81 -6.79 6.27
CA SER A 123 -21.24 -6.65 5.97
C SER A 123 -21.45 -6.01 4.58
N PRO A 124 -22.65 -6.14 3.97
CA PRO A 124 -23.00 -5.41 2.75
C PRO A 124 -22.90 -3.88 2.90
N ASP A 125 -22.93 -3.37 4.13
CA ASP A 125 -22.74 -1.95 4.47
C ASP A 125 -21.29 -1.58 4.72
N PHE A 126 -20.35 -2.46 4.34
CA PHE A 126 -18.89 -2.27 4.43
C PHE A 126 -18.33 -2.20 5.86
N GLU A 127 -19.06 -2.67 6.85
CA GLU A 127 -18.58 -2.75 8.23
C GLU A 127 -17.91 -4.10 8.49
N TYR A 128 -16.71 -4.09 9.09
CA TYR A 128 -16.07 -5.28 9.65
C TYR A 128 -16.78 -5.65 10.97
N ASP A 129 -17.58 -6.68 10.95
CA ASP A 129 -18.28 -7.18 12.14
C ASP A 129 -17.33 -8.02 13.00
N ILE A 130 -16.78 -7.40 14.03
CA ILE A 130 -15.78 -8.03 14.92
C ILE A 130 -16.36 -9.22 15.69
N GLU A 131 -17.66 -9.23 15.99
CA GLU A 131 -18.30 -10.37 16.66
C GLU A 131 -18.35 -11.58 15.72
N LYS A 132 -18.74 -11.39 14.46
CA LYS A 132 -18.72 -12.45 13.45
C LYS A 132 -17.30 -12.91 13.12
N ILE A 133 -16.33 -12.00 13.06
CA ILE A 133 -14.92 -12.34 12.88
C ILE A 133 -14.43 -13.20 14.06
N ASN A 134 -14.75 -12.85 15.31
CA ASN A 134 -14.43 -13.69 16.47
C ASN A 134 -15.09 -15.08 16.35
N ALA A 135 -16.34 -15.18 15.89
CA ALA A 135 -17.00 -16.45 15.66
C ALA A 135 -16.31 -17.29 14.58
N GLN A 136 -15.88 -16.66 13.46
CA GLN A 136 -15.07 -17.32 12.42
C GLN A 136 -13.76 -17.88 12.99
N PHE A 137 -13.05 -17.12 13.82
CA PHE A 137 -11.79 -17.54 14.44
C PHE A 137 -11.98 -18.62 15.50
N ALA A 138 -13.12 -18.61 16.22
CA ALA A 138 -13.46 -19.66 17.17
C ALA A 138 -13.79 -21.00 16.48
N GLU A 139 -14.45 -20.95 15.33
CA GLU A 139 -14.77 -22.14 14.52
C GLU A 139 -13.52 -22.72 13.86
N ILE A 140 -12.72 -21.86 13.21
CA ILE A 140 -11.47 -22.25 12.55
C ILE A 140 -10.39 -21.24 12.92
N PRO A 141 -9.53 -21.55 13.89
CA PRO A 141 -8.48 -20.64 14.32
C PRO A 141 -7.53 -20.22 13.20
N PRO A 142 -7.17 -18.91 13.13
CA PRO A 142 -6.18 -18.42 12.17
C PRO A 142 -4.76 -18.77 12.63
N ASP A 143 -3.90 -19.11 11.66
CA ASP A 143 -2.43 -19.09 11.83
C ASP A 143 -1.85 -17.74 11.38
N ILE A 144 -2.45 -17.14 10.33
CA ILE A 144 -2.01 -15.85 9.76
C ILE A 144 -3.26 -15.03 9.40
N VAL A 145 -3.22 -13.73 9.72
CA VAL A 145 -4.25 -12.77 9.30
C VAL A 145 -3.58 -11.64 8.52
N ILE A 146 -4.03 -11.42 7.28
CA ILE A 146 -3.50 -10.38 6.39
C ILE A 146 -4.63 -9.41 6.06
N VAL A 147 -4.41 -8.12 6.34
CA VAL A 147 -5.41 -7.08 6.12
C VAL A 147 -4.78 -5.86 5.47
N SER A 148 -5.26 -5.49 4.29
CA SER A 148 -4.97 -4.18 3.72
C SER A 148 -5.56 -3.09 4.61
N HIS A 149 -4.72 -2.15 5.08
CA HIS A 149 -5.15 -1.07 5.96
C HIS A 149 -6.15 -0.13 5.28
N ALA A 150 -6.05 0.05 3.94
CA ALA A 150 -7.15 0.59 3.15
C ALA A 150 -7.24 -0.07 1.78
N SER A 151 -8.47 -0.19 1.30
CA SER A 151 -8.76 -0.69 -0.05
C SER A 151 -8.24 0.26 -1.13
N ASN A 152 -7.47 -0.24 -2.07
CA ASN A 152 -7.03 0.51 -3.24
C ASN A 152 -8.13 0.66 -4.31
N VAL A 153 -9.32 0.11 -4.08
CA VAL A 153 -10.50 0.21 -4.96
C VAL A 153 -11.49 1.24 -4.45
N ILE A 154 -11.87 1.18 -3.18
CA ILE A 154 -12.94 2.00 -2.59
C ILE A 154 -12.48 2.89 -1.44
N GLY A 155 -11.19 2.93 -1.16
CA GLY A 155 -10.64 3.77 -0.10
C GLY A 155 -10.99 3.37 1.34
N LEU A 156 -11.84 2.35 1.55
CA LEU A 156 -12.29 1.92 2.88
C LEU A 156 -11.09 1.57 3.78
N VAL A 157 -11.02 2.21 4.94
CA VAL A 157 -10.02 1.94 5.98
C VAL A 157 -10.50 0.80 6.86
N SER A 158 -9.68 -0.24 7.00
CA SER A 158 -9.96 -1.42 7.82
C SER A 158 -9.61 -1.18 9.29
N PRO A 159 -10.38 -1.70 10.26
CA PRO A 159 -10.09 -1.63 11.70
C PRO A 159 -9.01 -2.68 12.08
N VAL A 160 -7.79 -2.48 11.57
CA VAL A 160 -6.69 -3.45 11.63
C VAL A 160 -6.40 -3.90 13.06
N LEU A 161 -6.31 -2.97 14.03
CA LEU A 161 -5.97 -3.31 15.41
C LEU A 161 -7.04 -4.15 16.10
N GLU A 162 -8.31 -3.90 15.81
CA GLU A 162 -9.43 -4.68 16.37
C GLU A 162 -9.43 -6.11 15.83
N ILE A 163 -9.23 -6.26 14.50
CA ILE A 163 -9.12 -7.57 13.85
C ILE A 163 -7.91 -8.33 14.39
N PHE A 164 -6.76 -7.65 14.52
CA PHE A 164 -5.53 -8.28 15.00
C PHE A 164 -5.63 -8.65 16.49
N ALA A 165 -6.30 -7.83 17.31
CA ALA A 165 -6.56 -8.19 18.70
C ALA A 165 -7.40 -9.47 18.82
N ALA A 166 -8.38 -9.67 17.93
CA ALA A 166 -9.15 -10.91 17.86
C ALA A 166 -8.26 -12.10 17.43
N ALA A 167 -7.40 -11.92 16.43
CA ALA A 167 -6.51 -12.96 15.91
C ALA A 167 -5.43 -13.37 16.92
N LYS A 168 -4.86 -12.41 17.67
CA LYS A 168 -3.84 -12.67 18.70
C LYS A 168 -4.30 -13.57 19.83
N LYS A 169 -5.60 -13.66 20.10
CA LYS A 169 -6.15 -14.62 21.06
C LYS A 169 -5.87 -16.09 20.69
N TYR A 170 -5.63 -16.34 19.39
CA TYR A 170 -5.31 -17.66 18.83
C TYR A 170 -3.82 -17.81 18.49
N GLY A 171 -2.98 -16.85 18.84
CA GLY A 171 -1.54 -16.86 18.51
C GLY A 171 -1.22 -16.60 17.05
N ALA A 172 -2.16 -16.08 16.27
CA ALA A 172 -1.97 -15.80 14.85
C ALA A 172 -0.90 -14.74 14.61
N LEU A 173 -0.15 -14.90 13.51
CA LEU A 173 0.72 -13.87 12.96
C LEU A 173 -0.08 -12.87 12.13
N THR A 174 0.27 -11.60 12.22
CA THR A 174 -0.52 -10.51 11.64
C THR A 174 0.31 -9.68 10.65
N VAL A 175 -0.28 -9.40 9.49
CA VAL A 175 0.34 -8.65 8.41
C VAL A 175 -0.62 -7.57 7.93
N THR A 176 -0.20 -6.31 7.91
CA THR A 176 -0.97 -5.24 7.29
C THR A 176 -0.27 -4.69 6.04
N ASP A 177 -1.03 -4.56 4.94
CA ASP A 177 -0.58 -3.83 3.74
C ASP A 177 -0.98 -2.36 3.88
N MET A 178 0.01 -1.51 4.12
CA MET A 178 -0.16 -0.06 4.24
C MET A 178 0.23 0.70 2.96
N ALA A 179 0.26 0.04 1.79
CA ALA A 179 0.65 0.69 0.55
C ALA A 179 -0.21 1.92 0.19
N GLN A 180 -1.45 1.98 0.68
CA GLN A 180 -2.37 3.11 0.48
C GLN A 180 -2.47 4.05 1.68
N THR A 181 -1.76 3.78 2.79
CA THR A 181 -2.02 4.48 4.06
C THR A 181 -0.77 4.85 4.84
N ALA A 182 0.41 4.34 4.47
CA ALA A 182 1.64 4.62 5.20
C ALA A 182 1.84 6.13 5.39
N GLY A 183 1.89 6.59 6.65
CA GLY A 183 1.98 8.00 7.01
C GLY A 183 0.69 8.81 6.88
N LEU A 184 -0.20 8.47 5.93
CA LEU A 184 -1.45 9.18 5.67
C LEU A 184 -2.51 8.89 6.75
N VAL A 185 -2.79 7.61 6.98
CA VAL A 185 -3.75 7.18 8.00
C VAL A 185 -2.99 6.67 9.22
N PRO A 186 -3.24 7.23 10.42
CA PRO A 186 -2.58 6.78 11.64
C PRO A 186 -2.85 5.31 11.94
N LEU A 187 -1.80 4.55 12.24
CA LEU A 187 -1.86 3.20 12.76
C LEU A 187 -0.71 3.05 13.76
N ASP A 188 -0.99 2.52 14.94
CA ASP A 188 0.05 2.17 15.92
C ASP A 188 0.76 0.88 15.50
N VAL A 189 1.74 1.01 14.62
CA VAL A 189 2.57 -0.12 14.17
C VAL A 189 3.49 -0.63 15.29
N ALA A 190 3.77 0.19 16.31
CA ALA A 190 4.55 -0.25 17.48
C ALA A 190 3.82 -1.28 18.33
N SER A 191 2.48 -1.34 18.25
CA SER A 191 1.66 -2.31 18.96
C SER A 191 2.13 -3.75 18.73
N ASP A 192 2.08 -4.58 19.78
CA ASP A 192 2.35 -6.02 19.69
C ASP A 192 1.29 -6.78 18.89
N LEU A 193 0.20 -6.11 18.54
CA LEU A 193 -0.84 -6.66 17.65
C LEU A 193 -0.37 -6.74 16.20
N VAL A 194 0.62 -5.94 15.79
CA VAL A 194 1.12 -5.84 14.41
C VAL A 194 2.48 -6.54 14.31
N ASP A 195 2.56 -7.67 13.64
CA ASP A 195 3.85 -8.35 13.41
C ASP A 195 4.59 -7.78 12.20
N PHE A 196 3.86 -7.50 11.13
CA PHE A 196 4.40 -6.96 9.88
C PHE A 196 3.52 -5.83 9.34
N ALA A 197 4.16 -4.74 8.93
CA ALA A 197 3.50 -3.62 8.24
C ALA A 197 4.26 -3.30 6.95
N VAL A 198 3.63 -3.51 5.80
CA VAL A 198 4.26 -3.34 4.47
C VAL A 198 3.92 -1.97 3.90
N PHE A 199 4.90 -1.32 3.28
CA PHE A 199 4.72 0.02 2.69
C PHE A 199 5.27 0.10 1.26
N ALA A 200 4.69 1.01 0.47
CA ALA A 200 5.19 1.41 -0.86
C ALA A 200 5.82 2.80 -0.80
N GLY A 201 7.05 2.96 -1.27
CA GLY A 201 7.71 4.27 -1.24
C GLY A 201 7.08 5.28 -2.21
N HIS A 202 6.54 4.82 -3.34
CA HIS A 202 6.08 5.67 -4.44
C HIS A 202 4.63 6.14 -4.37
N LYS A 203 3.88 5.73 -3.33
CA LYS A 203 2.48 6.13 -3.10
C LYS A 203 2.42 7.21 -2.02
N THR A 204 1.71 6.97 -0.93
CA THR A 204 1.49 7.96 0.15
C THR A 204 2.75 8.53 0.79
N LEU A 205 3.91 7.91 0.60
CA LEU A 205 5.21 8.43 1.04
C LEU A 205 5.89 9.38 0.03
N TYR A 206 5.27 9.62 -1.14
CA TYR A 206 5.74 10.53 -2.19
C TYR A 206 7.16 10.25 -2.74
N GLY A 207 7.72 9.08 -2.45
CA GLY A 207 9.02 8.65 -2.94
C GLY A 207 9.00 8.15 -4.38
N PRO A 208 10.16 7.78 -4.93
CA PRO A 208 10.26 7.23 -6.28
C PRO A 208 9.80 5.77 -6.36
N PHE A 209 9.65 5.26 -7.59
CA PHE A 209 9.58 3.83 -7.84
C PHE A 209 10.88 3.12 -7.45
N GLY A 210 10.82 1.81 -7.28
CA GLY A 210 11.98 0.98 -7.03
C GLY A 210 12.40 0.88 -5.56
N ILE A 211 11.56 1.39 -4.64
CA ILE A 211 11.76 1.29 -3.19
C ILE A 211 10.42 1.13 -2.46
N GLY A 212 10.38 0.25 -1.50
CA GLY A 212 9.34 -0.02 -0.53
C GLY A 212 9.93 -0.83 0.60
N GLY A 213 9.12 -1.60 1.32
CA GLY A 213 9.63 -2.43 2.39
C GLY A 213 8.57 -2.82 3.40
N PHE A 214 9.05 -3.30 4.55
CA PHE A 214 8.18 -3.65 5.67
C PHE A 214 8.85 -3.39 7.01
N ALA A 215 8.03 -3.04 8.00
CA ALA A 215 8.40 -3.06 9.41
C ALA A 215 8.07 -4.44 9.98
N LYS A 216 9.00 -5.04 10.73
CA LYS A 216 8.92 -6.39 11.30
C LYS A 216 9.07 -6.34 12.81
N SER A 217 8.21 -7.04 13.54
CA SER A 217 8.39 -7.26 14.98
C SER A 217 9.68 -8.04 15.25
N ARG A 218 10.48 -7.55 16.19
CA ARG A 218 11.78 -8.18 16.54
C ARG A 218 11.61 -9.61 17.06
N ASN A 219 10.52 -9.86 17.77
CA ASN A 219 10.25 -11.15 18.42
C ASN A 219 9.64 -12.19 17.49
N VAL A 220 9.33 -11.86 16.24
CA VAL A 220 8.74 -12.78 15.27
C VAL A 220 9.80 -13.29 14.31
N ALA A 221 9.94 -14.60 14.19
CA ALA A 221 10.81 -15.21 13.20
C ALA A 221 10.22 -15.04 11.79
N LEU A 222 11.09 -14.82 10.83
CA LEU A 222 10.77 -14.82 9.40
C LEU A 222 11.88 -15.54 8.66
N GLU A 223 11.55 -16.55 7.87
CA GLU A 223 12.54 -17.21 7.04
C GLU A 223 12.89 -16.37 5.81
N PRO A 224 14.17 -16.22 5.46
CA PRO A 224 14.55 -15.56 4.23
C PRO A 224 14.11 -16.41 3.03
N VAL A 225 13.56 -15.76 2.01
CA VAL A 225 13.12 -16.42 0.77
C VAL A 225 13.88 -15.94 -0.46
N LEU A 226 14.72 -14.94 -0.28
CA LEU A 226 15.64 -14.44 -1.27
C LEU A 226 17.06 -14.53 -0.69
N PHE A 227 17.96 -15.06 -1.48
CA PHE A 227 19.33 -15.33 -1.07
C PHE A 227 20.31 -14.60 -1.99
N GLY A 228 21.44 -14.14 -1.44
CA GLY A 228 22.45 -13.44 -2.23
C GLY A 228 23.49 -12.74 -1.40
N GLY A 229 24.42 -12.08 -2.06
CA GLY A 229 25.52 -11.38 -1.39
C GLY A 229 25.01 -10.18 -0.57
N THR A 230 25.45 -10.11 0.67
CA THR A 230 25.10 -9.02 1.62
C THR A 230 26.22 -8.03 1.84
N GLY A 231 27.42 -8.35 1.32
CA GLY A 231 28.63 -7.52 1.49
C GLY A 231 29.37 -7.78 2.80
N VAL A 232 28.88 -8.68 3.64
CA VAL A 232 29.51 -9.10 4.91
C VAL A 232 29.63 -10.62 4.93
N ASP A 233 30.66 -11.13 5.67
CA ASP A 233 30.88 -12.56 5.90
C ASP A 233 30.80 -13.45 4.64
N SER A 234 31.53 -13.06 3.59
CA SER A 234 31.43 -13.71 2.27
C SER A 234 31.92 -15.18 2.25
N ALA A 235 32.60 -15.65 3.28
CA ALA A 235 33.03 -17.04 3.43
C ALA A 235 31.90 -17.97 3.90
N ASN A 236 30.91 -17.42 4.60
CA ASN A 236 29.73 -18.13 5.06
C ASN A 236 28.71 -18.23 3.92
N GLN A 237 28.15 -19.43 3.66
CA GLN A 237 27.12 -19.65 2.63
C GLN A 237 25.70 -19.38 3.15
N GLU A 238 25.51 -19.31 4.47
CA GLU A 238 24.23 -18.97 5.07
C GLU A 238 23.96 -17.46 5.00
N MET A 239 22.70 -17.08 4.93
CA MET A 239 22.33 -15.68 5.09
C MET A 239 22.67 -15.19 6.51
N PRO A 240 23.16 -13.95 6.68
CA PRO A 240 23.55 -13.46 8.00
C PRO A 240 22.36 -13.42 8.96
N GLU A 241 22.63 -13.55 10.24
CA GLU A 241 21.59 -13.46 11.27
C GLU A 241 21.20 -12.01 11.59
N ASN A 242 22.10 -11.07 11.35
CA ASN A 242 21.87 -9.66 11.66
C ASN A 242 20.82 -9.04 10.72
N ILE A 243 19.90 -8.29 11.29
CA ILE A 243 18.89 -7.52 10.55
C ILE A 243 19.44 -6.08 10.35
N PRO A 244 19.29 -5.47 9.18
CA PRO A 244 18.48 -5.92 8.04
C PRO A 244 19.19 -6.84 7.03
N GLY A 245 20.49 -7.13 7.20
CA GLY A 245 21.30 -7.89 6.25
C GLY A 245 20.70 -9.25 5.87
N ARG A 246 20.01 -9.92 6.81
CA ARG A 246 19.32 -11.20 6.55
C ARG A 246 18.28 -11.12 5.41
N TYR A 247 17.70 -9.96 5.16
CA TYR A 247 16.61 -9.77 4.19
C TYR A 247 16.96 -8.80 3.06
N GLU A 248 18.03 -8.03 3.18
CA GLU A 248 18.45 -7.04 2.18
C GLU A 248 19.68 -7.55 1.41
N MET A 249 19.47 -8.49 0.48
CA MET A 249 20.52 -9.00 -0.38
C MET A 249 20.74 -8.11 -1.61
N GLY A 250 21.94 -8.18 -2.16
CA GLY A 250 22.31 -7.45 -3.37
C GLY A 250 22.74 -5.99 -3.10
N SER A 251 23.04 -5.28 -4.18
CA SER A 251 23.32 -3.85 -4.11
C SER A 251 22.02 -3.07 -4.02
N GLN A 252 21.91 -2.23 -3.00
CA GLN A 252 20.74 -1.37 -2.78
C GLN A 252 20.58 -0.35 -3.91
N ASN A 253 19.35 -0.05 -4.30
CA ASN A 253 19.06 1.03 -5.24
C ASN A 253 19.23 2.39 -4.54
N ILE A 254 20.48 2.85 -4.46
CA ILE A 254 20.83 4.07 -3.71
C ILE A 254 20.15 5.32 -4.27
N CYS A 255 19.85 5.35 -5.57
CA CYS A 255 19.11 6.45 -6.17
C CYS A 255 17.67 6.52 -5.64
N ALA A 256 16.97 5.37 -5.61
CA ALA A 256 15.62 5.30 -5.07
C ALA A 256 15.59 5.54 -3.54
N VAL A 257 16.60 5.07 -2.81
CA VAL A 257 16.75 5.38 -1.38
C VAL A 257 16.94 6.89 -1.15
N ALA A 258 17.76 7.56 -1.96
CA ALA A 258 17.95 9.02 -1.87
C ALA A 258 16.64 9.78 -2.11
N GLY A 259 15.85 9.35 -3.10
CA GLY A 259 14.54 9.93 -3.35
C GLY A 259 13.57 9.69 -2.19
N LEU A 260 13.52 8.48 -1.64
CA LEU A 260 12.69 8.17 -0.47
C LEU A 260 13.14 8.93 0.77
N HIS A 261 14.46 9.16 0.94
CA HIS A 261 15.01 9.99 2.00
C HIS A 261 14.43 11.42 1.97
N ALA A 262 14.55 12.07 0.81
CA ALA A 262 14.02 13.43 0.64
C ALA A 262 12.50 13.47 0.80
N ALA A 263 11.79 12.49 0.24
CA ALA A 263 10.34 12.37 0.37
C ALA A 263 9.91 12.18 1.83
N ALA A 264 10.56 11.29 2.57
CA ALA A 264 10.24 11.02 3.98
C ALA A 264 10.53 12.22 4.88
N GLN A 265 11.62 12.96 4.62
CA GLN A 265 11.93 14.19 5.33
C GLN A 265 10.87 15.27 5.05
N TRP A 266 10.52 15.48 3.78
CA TRP A 266 9.47 16.42 3.38
C TRP A 266 8.12 16.02 3.98
N PHE A 267 7.77 14.74 3.94
CA PHE A 267 6.52 14.22 4.49
C PHE A 267 6.40 14.52 5.99
N LEU A 268 7.46 14.27 6.78
CA LEU A 268 7.47 14.53 8.23
C LEU A 268 7.29 16.03 8.56
N GLN A 269 7.73 16.92 7.67
CA GLN A 269 7.59 18.37 7.84
C GLN A 269 6.19 18.90 7.46
N ASN A 270 5.48 18.17 6.57
CA ASN A 270 4.21 18.63 5.97
C ASN A 270 3.03 17.67 6.27
N GLN A 271 3.17 16.74 7.21
CA GLN A 271 2.24 15.64 7.42
C GLN A 271 0.79 16.08 7.63
N ASP A 272 0.56 17.11 8.43
CA ASP A 272 -0.78 17.62 8.74
C ASP A 272 -1.39 18.33 7.52
N GLU A 273 -0.59 19.07 6.77
CA GLU A 273 -1.03 19.72 5.52
C GLU A 273 -1.40 18.69 4.46
N ILE A 274 -0.60 17.62 4.33
CA ILE A 274 -0.87 16.52 3.39
C ILE A 274 -2.22 15.87 3.72
N ARG A 275 -2.45 15.54 5.00
CA ARG A 275 -3.70 14.92 5.45
C ARG A 275 -4.91 15.83 5.21
N ALA A 276 -4.79 17.11 5.56
CA ALA A 276 -5.84 18.08 5.35
C ALA A 276 -6.16 18.31 3.87
N ALA A 277 -5.14 18.37 3.01
CA ALA A 277 -5.31 18.51 1.57
C ALA A 277 -5.99 17.29 0.96
N GLU A 278 -5.56 16.06 1.30
CA GLU A 278 -6.18 14.84 0.79
C GLU A 278 -7.64 14.71 1.23
N GLU A 279 -7.97 15.06 2.49
CA GLU A 279 -9.35 15.05 2.96
C GLU A 279 -10.21 16.09 2.23
N LYS A 280 -9.69 17.31 2.03
CA LYS A 280 -10.36 18.37 1.26
C LYS A 280 -10.60 17.91 -0.18
N ASN A 281 -9.57 17.38 -0.83
CA ASN A 281 -9.64 16.94 -2.22
C ASN A 281 -10.58 15.72 -2.39
N HIS A 282 -10.62 14.81 -1.43
CA HIS A 282 -11.57 13.72 -1.42
C HIS A 282 -13.02 14.21 -1.35
N ARG A 283 -13.33 15.16 -0.48
CA ARG A 283 -14.68 15.77 -0.40
C ARG A 283 -15.06 16.46 -1.72
N ARG A 284 -14.14 17.24 -2.30
CA ARG A 284 -14.37 17.91 -3.58
C ARG A 284 -14.63 16.92 -4.72
N LEU A 285 -13.87 15.83 -4.78
CA LEU A 285 -14.09 14.75 -5.74
C LEU A 285 -15.50 14.15 -5.61
N LEU A 286 -15.94 13.84 -4.39
CA LEU A 286 -17.27 13.30 -4.14
C LEU A 286 -18.39 14.29 -4.49
N GLU A 287 -18.20 15.58 -4.20
CA GLU A 287 -19.14 16.65 -4.57
C GLU A 287 -19.35 16.70 -6.09
N ILE A 288 -18.28 16.62 -6.87
CA ILE A 288 -18.36 16.61 -8.35
C ILE A 288 -19.06 15.35 -8.83
N LEU A 289 -18.63 14.17 -8.41
CA LEU A 289 -19.19 12.91 -8.90
C LEU A 289 -20.68 12.74 -8.58
N ARG A 290 -21.14 13.30 -7.47
CA ARG A 290 -22.56 13.24 -7.04
C ARG A 290 -23.51 14.16 -7.81
N GLN A 291 -22.98 15.10 -8.59
CA GLN A 291 -23.84 15.98 -9.42
C GLN A 291 -24.46 15.22 -10.61
N TYR A 292 -23.90 14.07 -10.96
CA TYR A 292 -24.29 13.31 -12.15
C TYR A 292 -25.09 12.06 -11.77
N ASP A 293 -26.34 11.99 -12.16
CA ASP A 293 -27.29 10.91 -11.85
C ASP A 293 -26.91 9.55 -12.44
N PHE A 294 -26.11 9.58 -13.51
CA PHE A 294 -25.60 8.39 -14.20
C PHE A 294 -24.32 7.82 -13.58
N VAL A 295 -23.78 8.44 -12.54
CA VAL A 295 -22.59 7.99 -11.85
C VAL A 295 -22.96 7.34 -10.52
N LYS A 296 -22.66 6.05 -10.39
CA LYS A 296 -22.84 5.31 -9.14
C LYS A 296 -21.50 5.12 -8.44
N ILE A 297 -21.38 5.67 -7.25
CA ILE A 297 -20.20 5.44 -6.42
C ILE A 297 -20.25 4.02 -5.87
N ALA A 298 -19.21 3.23 -6.15
CA ALA A 298 -19.06 1.89 -5.64
C ALA A 298 -18.34 1.94 -4.26
N GLY A 299 -19.01 1.46 -3.23
CA GLY A 299 -18.43 1.38 -1.89
C GLY A 299 -18.96 2.44 -0.91
N PRO A 300 -18.35 2.55 0.28
CA PRO A 300 -18.88 3.34 1.38
C PRO A 300 -18.60 4.85 1.26
N ALA A 301 -17.85 5.31 0.26
CA ALA A 301 -17.57 6.73 0.07
C ALA A 301 -18.85 7.57 -0.04
N ASP A 302 -19.96 6.94 -0.42
CA ASP A 302 -21.31 7.54 -0.46
C ASP A 302 -22.05 7.49 0.90
N ARG A 303 -21.52 6.74 1.87
CA ARG A 303 -22.15 6.50 3.17
C ARG A 303 -21.20 6.89 4.28
N PHE A 304 -21.16 8.20 4.64
CA PHE A 304 -20.41 8.65 5.80
C PHE A 304 -21.10 8.15 7.08
N SER A 305 -20.57 7.09 7.65
CA SER A 305 -20.83 6.76 9.05
C SER A 305 -19.57 7.05 9.88
N GLU A 306 -19.72 7.30 11.19
CA GLU A 306 -18.58 7.44 12.10
C GLU A 306 -17.71 6.16 12.13
N LYS A 307 -18.27 5.02 11.69
CA LYS A 307 -17.63 3.71 11.69
C LYS A 307 -16.88 3.38 10.38
N THR A 308 -17.20 4.04 9.25
CA THR A 308 -16.56 3.80 7.97
C THR A 308 -15.75 5.04 7.55
N LYS A 309 -14.42 4.93 7.63
CA LYS A 309 -13.49 5.96 7.13
C LYS A 309 -13.00 5.57 5.75
N CYS A 310 -12.88 6.55 4.86
CA CYS A 310 -12.30 6.37 3.53
C CYS A 310 -11.17 7.37 3.29
N ILE A 311 -10.17 6.92 2.52
CA ILE A 311 -9.13 7.78 1.94
C ILE A 311 -9.57 8.28 0.56
N GLY A 312 -8.81 9.19 -0.04
CA GLY A 312 -9.11 9.85 -1.32
C GLY A 312 -9.11 8.93 -2.55
N VAL A 313 -9.74 7.75 -2.45
CA VAL A 313 -9.87 6.74 -3.51
C VAL A 313 -11.34 6.41 -3.71
N VAL A 314 -11.89 6.71 -4.88
CA VAL A 314 -13.29 6.55 -5.23
C VAL A 314 -13.42 5.75 -6.53
N SER A 315 -14.14 4.63 -6.48
CA SER A 315 -14.52 3.86 -7.67
C SER A 315 -15.96 4.15 -8.07
N THR A 316 -16.21 4.24 -9.36
CA THR A 316 -17.53 4.55 -9.93
C THR A 316 -17.90 3.59 -11.03
N VAL A 317 -19.22 3.42 -11.22
CA VAL A 317 -19.83 2.78 -12.38
C VAL A 317 -20.66 3.83 -13.11
N PHE A 318 -20.51 3.92 -14.41
CA PHE A 318 -21.26 4.83 -15.27
C PHE A 318 -22.41 4.04 -15.93
N ASP A 319 -23.64 4.45 -15.70
CA ASP A 319 -24.83 3.73 -16.19
C ASP A 319 -24.86 3.70 -17.71
N GLY A 320 -24.90 2.49 -18.27
CA GLY A 320 -24.96 2.27 -19.71
C GLY A 320 -23.60 2.20 -20.42
N TYR A 321 -22.47 2.38 -19.69
CA TYR A 321 -21.14 2.41 -20.29
C TYR A 321 -20.18 1.39 -19.65
N ALA A 322 -19.31 0.81 -20.46
CA ALA A 322 -18.19 0.06 -19.93
C ALA A 322 -17.13 0.99 -19.32
N ALA A 323 -16.46 0.52 -18.27
CA ALA A 323 -15.43 1.33 -17.59
C ALA A 323 -14.29 1.74 -18.54
N GLU A 324 -13.95 0.88 -19.51
CA GLU A 324 -12.90 1.14 -20.51
C GLU A 324 -13.32 2.26 -21.48
N ASP A 325 -14.59 2.31 -21.93
CA ASP A 325 -15.09 3.36 -22.83
C ASP A 325 -15.02 4.73 -22.15
N ILE A 326 -15.46 4.80 -20.90
CA ILE A 326 -15.36 6.02 -20.08
C ILE A 326 -13.88 6.41 -19.85
N GLY A 327 -12.99 5.43 -19.62
CA GLY A 327 -11.56 5.67 -19.51
C GLY A 327 -10.97 6.30 -20.77
N ASN A 328 -11.39 5.88 -21.95
CA ASN A 328 -10.96 6.46 -23.24
C ASN A 328 -11.41 7.93 -23.37
N VAL A 329 -12.65 8.24 -22.97
CA VAL A 329 -13.14 9.64 -22.98
C VAL A 329 -12.30 10.52 -22.04
N PHE A 330 -11.99 10.05 -20.83
CA PHE A 330 -11.13 10.79 -19.91
C PHE A 330 -9.72 11.00 -20.48
N ASP A 331 -9.14 9.97 -21.12
CA ASP A 331 -7.80 10.07 -21.73
C ASP A 331 -7.78 11.08 -22.88
N GLU A 332 -8.79 11.08 -23.76
CA GLU A 332 -8.96 12.07 -24.83
C GLU A 332 -9.07 13.51 -24.29
N MET A 333 -9.63 13.66 -23.09
CA MET A 333 -9.75 14.94 -22.39
C MET A 333 -8.57 15.25 -21.43
N GLU A 334 -7.47 14.51 -21.55
CA GLU A 334 -6.26 14.63 -20.74
C GLU A 334 -6.48 14.44 -19.23
N VAL A 335 -7.52 13.72 -18.79
CA VAL A 335 -7.79 13.39 -17.39
C VAL A 335 -7.35 11.96 -17.10
N ALA A 336 -6.27 11.79 -16.36
CA ALA A 336 -5.73 10.49 -16.02
C ALA A 336 -6.53 9.81 -14.90
N VAL A 337 -7.25 8.75 -15.24
CA VAL A 337 -8.00 7.88 -14.32
C VAL A 337 -7.58 6.42 -14.50
N ARG A 338 -8.05 5.52 -13.65
CA ARG A 338 -7.78 4.09 -13.81
C ARG A 338 -9.06 3.27 -13.96
N THR A 339 -9.11 2.44 -15.00
CA THR A 339 -10.25 1.56 -15.27
C THR A 339 -9.95 0.10 -14.95
N GLY A 340 -10.99 -0.73 -14.87
CA GLY A 340 -10.94 -2.19 -14.72
C GLY A 340 -10.89 -2.64 -13.25
N LEU A 341 -10.13 -3.71 -12.95
CA LEU A 341 -10.13 -4.39 -11.65
C LEU A 341 -9.10 -3.85 -10.65
N GLN A 342 -8.37 -2.80 -10.94
CA GLN A 342 -7.33 -2.16 -10.10
C GLN A 342 -6.45 -3.15 -9.31
N CYS A 343 -6.15 -4.31 -9.88
CA CYS A 343 -5.39 -5.41 -9.26
C CYS A 343 -6.01 -6.00 -7.98
N SER A 344 -7.33 -5.85 -7.76
CA SER A 344 -8.04 -6.37 -6.57
C SER A 344 -9.35 -7.05 -6.94
N PRO A 345 -9.31 -8.20 -7.65
CA PRO A 345 -10.51 -8.86 -8.17
C PRO A 345 -11.48 -9.32 -7.08
N LEU A 346 -11.00 -9.59 -5.87
CA LEU A 346 -11.87 -9.96 -4.74
C LEU A 346 -12.74 -8.78 -4.30
N ALA A 347 -12.19 -7.56 -4.29
CA ALA A 347 -12.95 -6.35 -4.01
C ALA A 347 -14.10 -6.17 -5.02
N HIS A 348 -13.81 -6.37 -6.31
CA HIS A 348 -14.85 -6.28 -7.36
C HIS A 348 -15.89 -7.40 -7.26
N LYS A 349 -15.53 -8.60 -6.80
CA LYS A 349 -16.52 -9.65 -6.49
C LYS A 349 -17.43 -9.26 -5.33
N PHE A 350 -16.85 -8.67 -4.29
CA PHE A 350 -17.61 -8.17 -3.14
C PHE A 350 -18.57 -7.03 -3.54
N LEU A 351 -18.10 -6.12 -4.42
CA LEU A 351 -18.87 -4.99 -4.92
C LEU A 351 -19.94 -5.35 -5.98
N GLY A 352 -19.89 -6.58 -6.53
CA GLY A 352 -20.73 -6.96 -7.68
C GLY A 352 -20.32 -6.33 -9.02
N THR A 353 -19.13 -5.76 -9.11
CA THR A 353 -18.56 -5.12 -10.31
C THR A 353 -17.60 -6.02 -11.09
N PHE A 354 -17.41 -7.27 -10.69
CA PHE A 354 -16.63 -8.26 -11.42
C PHE A 354 -17.48 -8.88 -12.55
N PRO A 355 -16.99 -9.09 -13.78
CA PRO A 355 -15.61 -8.85 -14.25
C PRO A 355 -15.38 -7.46 -14.86
N ALA A 356 -16.42 -6.63 -15.01
CA ALA A 356 -16.36 -5.34 -15.72
C ALA A 356 -15.40 -4.33 -15.07
N GLY A 357 -15.28 -4.36 -13.73
CA GLY A 357 -14.49 -3.37 -13.02
C GLY A 357 -15.20 -2.03 -12.84
N THR A 358 -14.45 -0.98 -12.57
CA THR A 358 -14.92 0.38 -12.30
C THR A 358 -13.98 1.41 -12.92
N VAL A 359 -14.43 2.65 -13.01
CA VAL A 359 -13.56 3.83 -13.19
C VAL A 359 -13.18 4.32 -11.80
N ARG A 360 -11.88 4.32 -11.50
CA ARG A 360 -11.35 4.75 -10.20
C ARG A 360 -10.70 6.11 -10.32
N PHE A 361 -11.11 7.02 -9.48
CA PHE A 361 -10.46 8.31 -9.24
C PHE A 361 -9.69 8.25 -7.93
N SER A 362 -8.52 8.88 -7.87
CA SER A 362 -7.78 9.03 -6.62
C SER A 362 -7.03 10.34 -6.58
N VAL A 363 -7.25 11.08 -5.52
CA VAL A 363 -6.64 12.39 -5.26
C VAL A 363 -5.39 12.26 -4.41
N GLY A 364 -4.58 13.30 -4.37
CA GLY A 364 -3.41 13.43 -3.52
C GLY A 364 -3.19 14.87 -3.09
N TYR A 365 -2.10 15.13 -2.38
CA TYR A 365 -1.73 16.46 -1.90
C TYR A 365 -1.65 17.52 -3.04
N PHE A 366 -1.12 17.13 -4.19
CA PHE A 366 -0.92 18.03 -5.33
C PHE A 366 -2.13 18.13 -6.27
N THR A 367 -3.21 17.43 -6.03
CA THR A 367 -4.45 17.59 -6.81
C THR A 367 -5.01 18.99 -6.53
N GLY A 368 -5.09 19.82 -7.56
CA GLY A 368 -5.45 21.23 -7.49
C GLY A 368 -6.76 21.58 -8.18
N GLU A 369 -7.11 22.86 -8.16
CA GLU A 369 -8.36 23.34 -8.76
C GLU A 369 -8.39 23.14 -10.29
N GLU A 370 -7.23 23.24 -10.97
CA GLU A 370 -7.13 22.99 -12.42
C GLU A 370 -7.50 21.54 -12.76
N ASP A 371 -7.09 20.56 -11.91
CA ASP A 371 -7.46 19.17 -12.08
C ASP A 371 -8.98 19.00 -11.95
N PHE A 372 -9.59 19.60 -10.93
CA PHE A 372 -11.04 19.52 -10.74
C PHE A 372 -11.83 20.21 -11.85
N CYS A 373 -11.39 21.36 -12.34
CA CYS A 373 -12.00 22.02 -13.50
C CYS A 373 -11.97 21.14 -14.76
N ALA A 374 -10.86 20.42 -14.97
CA ALA A 374 -10.75 19.49 -16.10
C ALA A 374 -11.67 18.28 -15.91
N LEU A 375 -11.77 17.74 -14.70
CA LEU A 375 -12.70 16.67 -14.37
C LEU A 375 -14.16 17.11 -14.64
N GLU A 376 -14.58 18.29 -14.16
CA GLU A 376 -15.92 18.83 -14.38
C GLU A 376 -16.23 18.99 -15.88
N LYS A 377 -15.27 19.48 -16.69
CA LYS A 377 -15.43 19.56 -18.14
C LYS A 377 -15.60 18.19 -18.80
N ALA A 378 -14.80 17.21 -18.39
CA ALA A 378 -14.91 15.85 -18.92
C ALA A 378 -16.25 15.19 -18.54
N MET A 379 -16.70 15.39 -17.30
CA MET A 379 -18.00 14.91 -16.84
C MET A 379 -19.16 15.56 -17.60
N GLY A 380 -19.12 16.89 -17.83
CA GLY A 380 -20.09 17.61 -18.62
C GLY A 380 -20.14 17.12 -20.08
N TYR A 381 -18.97 16.85 -20.68
CA TYR A 381 -18.91 16.26 -22.02
C TYR A 381 -19.58 14.89 -22.08
N ILE A 382 -19.35 14.01 -21.08
CA ILE A 382 -20.02 12.70 -21.00
C ILE A 382 -21.54 12.89 -20.87
N GLU A 383 -22.01 13.83 -20.06
CA GLU A 383 -23.43 14.13 -19.86
C GLU A 383 -24.11 14.59 -21.16
N GLU A 384 -23.46 15.47 -21.93
CA GLU A 384 -24.01 16.00 -23.19
C GLU A 384 -24.03 14.98 -24.33
N ASN A 385 -23.24 13.92 -24.26
CA ASN A 385 -23.08 12.90 -25.31
C ASN A 385 -23.67 11.52 -24.93
N ARG A 386 -24.55 11.49 -23.94
CA ARG A 386 -25.23 10.25 -23.50
C ARG A 386 -26.31 9.80 -24.49
#